data_d0bc0ad6cb24007ed051b280e1af7382
#
_entry.id   d0bc0ad6cb24007ed051b280e1af7382
#
_cell.length_a   1.000
_cell.length_b   1.000
_cell.length_c   1.000
_cell.angle_alpha   90.00
_cell.angle_beta   90.00
_cell.angle_gamma   90.00
#
_symmetry.space_group_name_H-M   'P 1'
#
loop_
_entity.id
_entity.type
_entity.pdbx_description
1 polymer ?
#
loop_
_entity_poly.entity_id
_entity_poly.type
_entity_poly.pdbx_seq_one_letter_code
_entity_poly.pdbx_strand_id
1 'polypeptide(L)'
;MKINGIAHIALSVSDIENSKIFYKDLLSFLGLSLVHESKKSCYHVGGRTGVLIQQITKDESCGSFSQNNVGLHHLCFRLISKNNVDELVAKLKKMSANILRGPLNGPWVPGYYYVLFEDPDGIRLEANYVPHKGVFEKNVKFNSAGDY
;
A
#
# COMPACT_ATOMS: atom_id res chain seq x y z
N MET A 1 11.18 23.97 10.39
CA MET A 1 10.49 22.71 10.77
C MET A 1 10.74 21.68 9.70
N LYS A 2 10.96 20.42 10.06
CA LYS A 2 11.17 19.31 9.10
C LYS A 2 10.33 18.11 9.55
N ILE A 3 9.69 17.43 8.62
CA ILE A 3 9.01 16.15 8.89
C ILE A 3 10.04 15.01 8.93
N ASN A 4 9.76 13.97 9.71
CA ASN A 4 10.58 12.75 9.77
C ASN A 4 9.86 11.54 9.11
N GLY A 5 9.00 11.80 8.16
CA GLY A 5 8.21 10.80 7.45
C GLY A 5 6.71 10.85 7.78
N ILE A 6 5.99 9.82 7.36
CA ILE A 6 4.57 9.63 7.67
C ILE A 6 4.48 8.72 8.90
N ALA A 7 3.88 9.21 9.99
CA ALA A 7 3.77 8.44 11.23
C ALA A 7 2.82 7.23 11.07
N HIS A 8 1.63 7.47 10.49
CA HIS A 8 0.67 6.41 10.18
C HIS A 8 -0.30 6.83 9.08
N ILE A 9 -0.96 5.83 8.52
CA ILE A 9 -2.06 5.96 7.59
C ILE A 9 -3.23 5.17 8.17
N ALA A 10 -4.43 5.74 8.16
CA ALA A 10 -5.65 5.08 8.60
C ALA A 10 -6.54 4.81 7.39
N LEU A 11 -6.95 3.55 7.22
CA LEU A 11 -7.83 3.10 6.16
C LEU A 11 -9.16 2.65 6.78
N SER A 12 -10.26 3.14 6.22
CA SER A 12 -11.60 2.73 6.59
C SER A 12 -12.03 1.56 5.73
N VAL A 13 -12.53 0.49 6.34
CA VAL A 13 -12.92 -0.75 5.66
C VAL A 13 -14.37 -1.13 5.96
N SER A 14 -15.02 -1.78 5.00
CA SER A 14 -16.43 -2.15 5.12
C SER A 14 -16.67 -3.38 6.00
N ASP A 15 -15.72 -4.33 5.99
CA ASP A 15 -15.74 -5.56 6.80
C ASP A 15 -14.38 -5.75 7.47
N ILE A 16 -14.33 -5.43 8.77
CA ILE A 16 -13.08 -5.49 9.54
C ILE A 16 -12.55 -6.91 9.70
N GLU A 17 -13.39 -7.93 9.79
CA GLU A 17 -12.95 -9.31 9.99
C GLU A 17 -12.26 -9.83 8.71
N ASN A 18 -12.85 -9.56 7.55
CA ASN A 18 -12.23 -9.90 6.26
C ASN A 18 -10.93 -9.10 6.04
N SER A 19 -10.97 -7.80 6.31
CA SER A 19 -9.80 -6.91 6.16
C SER A 19 -8.66 -7.27 7.10
N LYS A 20 -8.94 -7.69 8.34
CA LYS A 20 -7.92 -8.18 9.27
C LYS A 20 -7.16 -9.39 8.74
N ILE A 21 -7.85 -10.35 8.12
CA ILE A 21 -7.21 -11.52 7.52
C ILE A 21 -6.19 -11.05 6.47
N PHE A 22 -6.62 -10.18 5.56
CA PHE A 22 -5.77 -9.65 4.50
C PHE A 22 -4.59 -8.83 5.05
N TYR A 23 -4.87 -7.82 5.88
CA TYR A 23 -3.84 -6.88 6.33
C TYR A 23 -2.85 -7.48 7.32
N LYS A 24 -3.28 -8.39 8.20
CA LYS A 24 -2.36 -9.12 9.08
C LYS A 24 -1.36 -9.94 8.28
N ASP A 25 -1.82 -10.63 7.25
CA ASP A 25 -0.97 -11.45 6.40
C ASP A 25 -0.04 -10.59 5.53
N LEU A 26 -0.55 -9.53 4.90
CA LEU A 26 0.22 -8.61 4.08
C LEU A 26 1.26 -7.83 4.91
N LEU A 27 0.80 -7.16 5.97
CA LEU A 27 1.65 -6.23 6.72
C LEU A 27 2.72 -6.96 7.52
N SER A 28 2.41 -8.16 8.06
CA SER A 28 3.44 -9.00 8.67
C SER A 28 4.49 -9.47 7.66
N PHE A 29 4.09 -9.83 6.45
CA PHE A 29 5.02 -10.15 5.38
C PHE A 29 5.90 -8.97 4.99
N LEU A 30 5.36 -7.75 5.04
CA LEU A 30 6.10 -6.49 4.81
C LEU A 30 6.96 -6.06 6.01
N GLY A 31 6.98 -6.83 7.09
CA GLY A 31 7.81 -6.56 8.28
C GLY A 31 7.21 -5.58 9.28
N LEU A 32 5.90 -5.31 9.20
CA LEU A 32 5.19 -4.55 10.23
C LEU A 32 4.64 -5.48 11.31
N SER A 33 4.77 -5.08 12.56
CA SER A 33 4.27 -5.83 13.72
C SER A 33 2.88 -5.34 14.12
N LEU A 34 1.98 -6.28 14.43
CA LEU A 34 0.69 -5.96 15.03
C LEU A 34 0.91 -5.42 16.46
N VAL A 35 0.50 -4.19 16.73
CA VAL A 35 0.66 -3.54 18.05
C VAL A 35 -0.67 -3.29 18.76
N HIS A 36 -1.78 -3.32 18.02
CA HIS A 36 -3.12 -3.21 18.60
C HIS A 36 -4.14 -3.96 17.75
N GLU A 37 -5.10 -4.59 18.41
CA GLU A 37 -6.26 -5.21 17.81
C GLU A 37 -7.50 -5.06 18.70
N SER A 38 -8.63 -4.76 18.08
CA SER A 38 -9.94 -4.70 18.71
C SER A 38 -11.01 -5.30 17.80
N LYS A 39 -12.26 -5.34 18.23
CA LYS A 39 -13.38 -5.76 17.37
C LYS A 39 -13.58 -4.86 16.15
N LYS A 40 -13.09 -3.61 16.16
CA LYS A 40 -13.34 -2.61 15.12
C LYS A 40 -12.07 -2.11 14.44
N SER A 41 -10.90 -2.54 14.86
CA SER A 41 -9.64 -2.05 14.31
C SER A 41 -8.48 -3.02 14.49
N CYS A 42 -7.45 -2.86 13.65
CA CYS A 42 -6.11 -3.41 13.90
C CYS A 42 -5.05 -2.41 13.45
N TYR A 43 -3.93 -2.36 14.17
CA TYR A 43 -2.85 -1.42 13.94
C TYR A 43 -1.50 -2.13 13.89
N HIS A 44 -0.81 -1.94 12.77
CA HIS A 44 0.52 -2.49 12.53
C HIS A 44 1.54 -1.36 12.41
N VAL A 45 2.74 -1.57 12.95
CA VAL A 45 3.83 -0.58 12.94
C VAL A 45 5.14 -1.23 12.50
N GLY A 46 5.87 -0.55 11.63
CA GLY A 46 7.19 -0.96 11.15
C GLY A 46 7.73 0.04 10.13
N GLY A 47 9.03 -0.01 9.82
CA GLY A 47 9.63 0.86 8.81
C GLY A 47 9.42 2.37 9.04
N ARG A 48 9.25 2.80 10.29
CA ARG A 48 8.91 4.18 10.71
C ARG A 48 7.52 4.66 10.26
N THR A 49 6.62 3.75 9.94
CA THR A 49 5.23 4.07 9.63
C THR A 49 4.28 3.10 10.30
N GLY A 50 3.03 3.47 10.42
CA GLY A 50 1.97 2.60 10.88
C GLY A 50 0.83 2.53 9.89
N VAL A 51 0.12 1.40 9.89
CA VAL A 51 -1.11 1.21 9.11
C VAL A 51 -2.21 0.79 10.06
N LEU A 52 -3.18 1.67 10.24
CA LEU A 52 -4.40 1.44 11.02
C LEU A 52 -5.54 1.06 10.07
N ILE A 53 -6.18 -0.05 10.33
CA ILE A 53 -7.38 -0.49 9.64
C ILE A 53 -8.55 -0.35 10.61
N GLN A 54 -9.61 0.32 10.18
CA GLN A 54 -10.76 0.62 11.04
C GLN A 54 -12.09 0.36 10.34
N GLN A 55 -12.99 -0.31 11.04
CA GLN A 55 -14.37 -0.52 10.57
C GLN A 55 -15.07 0.83 10.38
N ILE A 56 -15.70 1.03 9.22
CA ILE A 56 -16.61 2.15 9.03
C ILE A 56 -17.84 2.02 9.96
N THR A 57 -18.42 3.15 10.32
CA THR A 57 -19.79 3.16 10.83
C THR A 57 -20.70 2.95 9.62
N LYS A 58 -21.50 1.89 9.63
CA LYS A 58 -22.45 1.64 8.53
C LYS A 58 -23.47 2.79 8.50
N ASP A 59 -23.33 3.60 7.47
CA ASP A 59 -24.30 4.60 7.06
C ASP A 59 -24.74 4.22 5.63
N GLU A 60 -25.99 4.44 5.28
CA GLU A 60 -26.54 4.15 3.96
C GLU A 60 -25.82 4.88 2.81
N SER A 61 -25.03 5.90 3.14
CA SER A 61 -24.21 6.68 2.20
C SER A 61 -22.83 6.09 1.88
N CYS A 62 -22.42 4.99 2.54
CA CYS A 62 -21.10 4.38 2.32
C CYS A 62 -21.04 3.70 0.94
N GLY A 63 -20.48 4.41 -0.03
CA GLY A 63 -20.12 3.86 -1.34
C GLY A 63 -18.90 2.93 -1.28
N SER A 64 -18.67 2.18 -2.35
CA SER A 64 -17.42 1.44 -2.55
C SER A 64 -16.25 2.40 -2.79
N PHE A 65 -15.03 1.92 -2.48
CA PHE A 65 -13.83 2.68 -2.82
C PHE A 65 -13.76 2.95 -4.33
N SER A 66 -13.32 4.17 -4.69
CA SER A 66 -12.94 4.52 -6.05
C SER A 66 -11.80 5.52 -6.00
N GLN A 67 -10.70 5.22 -6.74
CA GLN A 67 -9.57 6.14 -6.89
C GLN A 67 -9.94 7.45 -7.61
N ASN A 68 -11.10 7.51 -8.26
CA ASN A 68 -11.60 8.70 -8.95
C ASN A 68 -12.37 9.65 -8.02
N ASN A 69 -12.62 9.24 -6.79
CA ASN A 69 -13.20 10.11 -5.78
C ASN A 69 -12.12 11.00 -5.15
N VAL A 70 -12.53 12.18 -4.71
CA VAL A 70 -11.64 13.06 -3.91
C VAL A 70 -11.22 12.33 -2.64
N GLY A 71 -9.91 12.14 -2.46
CA GLY A 71 -9.35 11.43 -1.30
C GLY A 71 -8.11 10.61 -1.65
N LEU A 72 -8.07 9.39 -1.16
CA LEU A 72 -6.97 8.46 -1.44
C LEU A 72 -7.07 7.90 -2.85
N HIS A 73 -6.03 8.12 -3.67
CA HIS A 73 -5.91 7.45 -4.97
C HIS A 73 -5.35 6.04 -4.78
N HIS A 74 -4.22 5.91 -4.09
CA HIS A 74 -3.60 4.65 -3.67
C HIS A 74 -2.60 4.90 -2.54
N LEU A 75 -2.19 3.81 -1.87
CA LEU A 75 -1.11 3.80 -0.88
C LEU A 75 0.06 2.99 -1.43
N CYS A 76 1.27 3.55 -1.43
CA CYS A 76 2.47 2.86 -1.91
C CYS A 76 3.46 2.55 -0.79
N PHE A 77 3.84 1.27 -0.67
CA PHE A 77 4.91 0.78 0.20
C PHE A 77 6.24 0.79 -0.56
N ARG A 78 7.27 1.39 0.02
CA ARG A 78 8.62 1.36 -0.55
C ARG A 78 9.37 0.12 -0.09
N LEU A 79 9.78 -0.72 -1.02
CA LEU A 79 10.58 -1.92 -0.79
C LEU A 79 12.07 -1.64 -1.05
N ILE A 80 12.94 -2.52 -0.53
CA ILE A 80 14.38 -2.32 -0.58
C ILE A 80 15.06 -2.93 -1.81
N SER A 81 14.36 -3.78 -2.56
CA SER A 81 14.91 -4.40 -3.79
C SER A 81 13.81 -4.81 -4.78
N LYS A 82 14.19 -5.02 -6.05
CA LYS A 82 13.29 -5.63 -7.05
C LYS A 82 12.82 -7.02 -6.63
N ASN A 83 13.72 -7.83 -6.05
CA ASN A 83 13.40 -9.17 -5.59
C ASN A 83 12.29 -9.16 -4.54
N ASN A 84 12.26 -8.15 -3.65
CA ASN A 84 11.18 -8.03 -2.68
C ASN A 84 9.83 -7.72 -3.34
N VAL A 85 9.79 -7.01 -4.48
CA VAL A 85 8.56 -6.84 -5.27
C VAL A 85 8.09 -8.17 -5.82
N ASP A 86 9.01 -8.98 -6.37
CA ASP A 86 8.70 -10.30 -6.93
C ASP A 86 8.22 -11.27 -5.85
N GLU A 87 8.86 -11.27 -4.68
CA GLU A 87 8.46 -12.05 -3.49
C GLU A 87 7.06 -11.64 -3.02
N LEU A 88 6.77 -10.34 -2.99
CA LEU A 88 5.44 -9.83 -2.65
C LEU A 88 4.40 -10.29 -3.65
N VAL A 89 4.69 -10.27 -4.95
CA VAL A 89 3.77 -10.79 -5.99
C VAL A 89 3.46 -12.26 -5.75
N ALA A 90 4.47 -13.08 -5.42
CA ALA A 90 4.25 -14.48 -5.08
C ALA A 90 3.37 -14.64 -3.82
N LYS A 91 3.55 -13.76 -2.82
CA LYS A 91 2.73 -13.72 -1.61
C LYS A 91 1.29 -13.31 -1.93
N LEU A 92 1.07 -12.25 -2.71
CA LEU A 92 -0.27 -11.77 -3.12
C LEU A 92 -1.05 -12.85 -3.86
N LYS A 93 -0.40 -13.60 -4.76
CA LYS A 93 -1.01 -14.74 -5.44
C LYS A 93 -1.47 -15.83 -4.46
N LYS A 94 -0.66 -16.15 -3.43
CA LYS A 94 -1.04 -17.11 -2.37
C LYS A 94 -2.20 -16.61 -1.53
N MET A 95 -2.31 -15.29 -1.33
CA MET A 95 -3.42 -14.64 -0.63
C MET A 95 -4.67 -14.51 -1.52
N SER A 96 -4.61 -14.90 -2.79
CA SER A 96 -5.67 -14.64 -3.79
C SER A 96 -6.05 -13.15 -3.90
N ALA A 97 -5.09 -12.25 -3.66
CA ALA A 97 -5.29 -10.82 -3.79
C ALA A 97 -5.48 -10.42 -5.25
N ASN A 98 -6.30 -9.41 -5.51
CA ASN A 98 -6.52 -8.87 -6.84
C ASN A 98 -5.31 -8.02 -7.28
N ILE A 99 -4.48 -8.56 -8.19
CA ILE A 99 -3.34 -7.84 -8.78
C ILE A 99 -3.80 -7.14 -10.04
N LEU A 100 -3.81 -5.81 -10.03
CA LEU A 100 -4.24 -4.98 -11.15
C LEU A 100 -3.15 -4.82 -12.20
N ARG A 101 -1.88 -4.67 -11.75
CA ARG A 101 -0.77 -4.41 -12.65
C ARG A 101 0.55 -4.85 -12.03
N GLY A 102 1.47 -5.36 -12.85
CA GLY A 102 2.82 -5.72 -12.44
C GLY A 102 3.02 -7.20 -12.09
N PRO A 103 4.25 -7.58 -11.72
CA PRO A 103 5.40 -6.69 -11.51
C PRO A 103 5.96 -6.18 -12.84
N LEU A 104 6.25 -4.89 -12.92
CA LEU A 104 6.80 -4.27 -14.14
C LEU A 104 7.53 -2.95 -13.84
N ASN A 105 8.29 -2.45 -14.83
CA ASN A 105 8.92 -1.15 -14.73
C ASN A 105 7.90 -0.03 -14.97
N GLY A 106 7.89 0.97 -14.08
CA GLY A 106 7.11 2.19 -14.23
C GLY A 106 7.90 3.31 -14.94
N PRO A 107 7.21 4.27 -15.55
CA PRO A 107 7.84 5.32 -16.34
C PRO A 107 8.33 6.51 -15.51
N TRP A 108 7.97 6.61 -14.23
CA TRP A 108 8.12 7.82 -13.41
C TRP A 108 9.57 8.17 -13.08
N VAL A 109 10.39 7.17 -12.76
CA VAL A 109 11.82 7.31 -12.42
C VAL A 109 12.59 6.12 -13.00
N PRO A 110 13.83 6.31 -13.51
CA PRO A 110 14.64 5.20 -13.97
C PRO A 110 14.79 4.10 -12.91
N GLY A 111 14.44 2.87 -13.30
CA GLY A 111 14.49 1.70 -12.41
C GLY A 111 13.32 1.56 -11.43
N TYR A 112 12.30 2.39 -11.54
CA TYR A 112 11.03 2.20 -10.83
C TYR A 112 10.44 0.84 -11.19
N TYR A 113 10.23 -0.02 -10.20
CA TYR A 113 9.70 -1.36 -10.39
C TYR A 113 8.62 -1.61 -9.35
N TYR A 114 7.42 -2.04 -9.75
CA TYR A 114 6.26 -2.03 -8.88
C TYR A 114 5.24 -3.11 -9.17
N VAL A 115 4.36 -3.33 -8.21
CA VAL A 115 3.10 -4.06 -8.31
C VAL A 115 1.97 -3.20 -7.75
N LEU A 116 0.83 -3.15 -8.46
CA LEU A 116 -0.42 -2.51 -8.03
C LEU A 116 -1.47 -3.59 -7.78
N PHE A 117 -2.11 -3.56 -6.63
CA PHE A 117 -3.10 -4.56 -6.20
C PHE A 117 -4.18 -3.90 -5.33
N GLU A 118 -5.19 -4.66 -4.97
CA GLU A 118 -6.32 -4.18 -4.16
C GLU A 118 -6.46 -4.97 -2.88
N ASP A 119 -6.98 -4.30 -1.86
CA ASP A 119 -7.48 -4.93 -0.65
C ASP A 119 -8.92 -5.48 -0.87
N PRO A 120 -9.55 -6.10 0.15
CA PRO A 120 -10.91 -6.63 0.03
C PRO A 120 -12.00 -5.61 -0.30
N ASP A 121 -11.78 -4.32 -0.02
CA ASP A 121 -12.70 -3.22 -0.35
C ASP A 121 -12.39 -2.55 -1.70
N GLY A 122 -11.36 -3.02 -2.42
CA GLY A 122 -10.88 -2.42 -3.65
C GLY A 122 -9.97 -1.21 -3.41
N ILE A 123 -9.54 -0.95 -2.17
CA ILE A 123 -8.56 0.11 -1.88
C ILE A 123 -7.26 -0.24 -2.58
N ARG A 124 -6.77 0.66 -3.43
CA ARG A 124 -5.56 0.43 -4.20
C ARG A 124 -4.32 0.54 -3.33
N LEU A 125 -3.52 -0.49 -3.40
CA LEU A 125 -2.23 -0.63 -2.75
C LEU A 125 -1.15 -0.84 -3.81
N GLU A 126 -0.04 -0.17 -3.64
CA GLU A 126 1.15 -0.35 -4.48
C GLU A 126 2.32 -0.76 -3.61
N ALA A 127 3.22 -1.52 -4.18
CA ALA A 127 4.55 -1.69 -3.61
C ALA A 127 5.60 -1.48 -4.69
N ASN A 128 6.59 -0.64 -4.39
CA ASN A 128 7.62 -0.29 -5.36
C ASN A 128 9.04 -0.44 -4.82
N TYR A 129 9.96 -0.56 -5.76
CA TYR A 129 11.38 -0.36 -5.56
C TYR A 129 11.85 0.75 -6.49
N VAL A 130 12.67 1.66 -5.95
CA VAL A 130 13.39 2.69 -6.73
C VAL A 130 14.85 2.65 -6.32
N PRO A 131 15.79 2.48 -7.27
CA PRO A 131 17.21 2.39 -6.95
C PRO A 131 17.77 3.71 -6.39
N HIS A 132 18.82 3.62 -5.61
CA HIS A 132 19.58 4.74 -5.07
C HIS A 132 18.70 5.76 -4.34
N LYS A 133 18.80 7.05 -4.71
CA LYS A 133 18.02 8.15 -4.14
C LYS A 133 16.77 8.51 -4.97
N GLY A 134 16.48 7.73 -6.03
CA GLY A 134 15.35 8.00 -6.92
C GLY A 134 15.39 9.40 -7.51
N VAL A 135 14.34 10.19 -7.35
CA VAL A 135 14.24 11.56 -7.86
C VAL A 135 15.27 12.53 -7.28
N PHE A 136 15.92 12.19 -6.16
CA PHE A 136 16.99 12.99 -5.55
C PHE A 136 18.38 12.71 -6.11
N GLU A 137 18.49 11.77 -7.06
CA GLU A 137 19.76 11.59 -7.78
C GLU A 137 20.04 12.75 -8.73
N LYS A 138 21.33 13.07 -8.87
CA LYS A 138 21.75 14.14 -9.79
C LYS A 138 21.31 13.80 -11.23
N ASN A 139 20.66 14.75 -11.89
CA ASN A 139 20.15 14.64 -13.27
C ASN A 139 18.97 13.68 -13.48
N VAL A 140 18.37 13.11 -12.43
CA VAL A 140 17.12 12.36 -12.55
C VAL A 140 15.96 13.35 -12.57
N LYS A 141 15.06 13.18 -13.56
CA LYS A 141 13.79 13.92 -13.63
C LYS A 141 12.62 12.96 -13.41
N PHE A 142 11.64 13.41 -12.67
CA PHE A 142 10.38 12.72 -12.53
C PHE A 142 9.59 12.85 -13.84
N ASN A 143 9.13 11.70 -14.38
CA ASN A 143 8.25 11.69 -15.55
C ASN A 143 6.79 11.65 -15.08
N SER A 144 6.06 12.73 -15.27
CA SER A 144 4.65 12.85 -14.87
C SER A 144 3.67 12.21 -15.87
N ALA A 145 4.14 11.71 -17.02
CA ALA A 145 3.28 11.11 -18.05
C ALA A 145 2.86 9.67 -17.75
N GLY A 146 3.20 9.14 -16.57
CA GLY A 146 2.78 7.82 -16.13
C GLY A 146 1.37 7.87 -15.56
N ASP A 147 0.40 7.19 -16.20
CA ASP A 147 -0.93 6.96 -15.64
C ASP A 147 -0.94 5.74 -14.70
N TYR A 148 -1.67 5.88 -13.60
CA TYR A 148 -1.92 4.79 -12.64
C TYR A 148 -3.14 3.96 -13.04
#